data_67612ffe6691f531ebfd88121e4bb5a1
#
_entry.id   67612ffe6691f531ebfd88121e4bb5a1
#
_cell.length_a   1.000
_cell.length_b   1.000
_cell.length_c   1.000
_cell.angle_alpha   90.00
_cell.angle_beta   90.00
_cell.angle_gamma   90.00
#
_symmetry.space_group_name_H-M   'P 1'
#
loop_
_entity.id
_entity.type
_entity.pdbx_description
1 polymer ?
#
loop_
_entity_poly.entity_id
_entity_poly.type
_entity_poly.pdbx_seq_one_letter_code
_entity_poly.pdbx_strand_id
1 'polypeptide(L)'
;MSASLPLVRFQVKRQKERELRYDLWMMRDAIDKYKDAADRGAFQTKVESQNYPPDLQTLVDGVDVQGKKLRFLRKIPVDPMTHQAEWGLRSMQDDPDSDSWGGQSVFDVHSKSQGTALDGTKYVTW
;
A
#
# COMPACT_ATOMS: atom_id res chain seq x y z
N MET A 1 -4.56 37.00 14.21
CA MET A 1 -4.72 36.25 13.06
C MET A 1 -4.56 34.77 13.27
N SER A 2 -4.46 34.35 14.50
CA SER A 2 -4.41 32.92 14.82
C SER A 2 -5.69 32.16 14.51
N ALA A 3 -6.82 32.84 14.35
CA ALA A 3 -8.13 32.22 14.12
C ALA A 3 -8.25 31.50 12.78
N SER A 4 -7.48 31.89 11.74
CA SER A 4 -7.52 31.27 10.43
C SER A 4 -6.56 30.07 10.31
N LEU A 5 -5.51 29.99 11.12
CA LEU A 5 -4.52 28.94 11.07
C LEU A 5 -5.09 27.55 11.35
N PRO A 6 -5.94 27.34 12.36
CA PRO A 6 -6.55 26.02 12.60
C PRO A 6 -7.37 25.52 11.42
N LEU A 7 -8.14 26.40 10.76
CA LEU A 7 -8.93 26.02 9.57
C LEU A 7 -8.04 25.55 8.42
N VAL A 8 -6.96 26.28 8.14
CA VAL A 8 -6.01 25.92 7.10
C VAL A 8 -5.36 24.57 7.43
N ARG A 9 -4.98 24.34 8.69
CA ARG A 9 -4.40 23.07 9.10
C ARG A 9 -5.37 21.90 8.92
N PHE A 10 -6.64 22.08 9.24
CA PHE A 10 -7.65 21.06 9.03
C PHE A 10 -7.84 20.75 7.55
N GLN A 11 -7.86 21.77 6.71
CA GLN A 11 -8.00 21.57 5.26
C GLN A 11 -6.81 20.82 4.67
N VAL A 12 -5.59 21.18 5.07
CA VAL A 12 -4.36 20.52 4.64
C VAL A 12 -4.36 19.07 5.10
N LYS A 13 -4.70 18.82 6.37
CA LYS A 13 -4.76 17.47 6.92
C LYS A 13 -5.81 16.63 6.20
N ARG A 14 -6.97 17.18 5.94
CA ARG A 14 -8.05 16.49 5.21
C ARG A 14 -7.59 16.14 3.80
N GLN A 15 -6.87 17.05 3.13
CA GLN A 15 -6.33 16.81 1.81
C GLN A 15 -5.33 15.64 1.83
N LYS A 16 -4.40 15.65 2.79
CA LYS A 16 -3.42 14.58 2.95
C LYS A 16 -4.08 13.24 3.27
N GLU A 17 -5.14 13.26 4.08
CA GLU A 17 -5.88 12.03 4.40
C GLU A 17 -6.57 11.45 3.16
N ARG A 18 -7.12 12.30 2.29
CA ARG A 18 -7.67 11.84 1.02
C ARG A 18 -6.60 11.22 0.13
N GLU A 19 -5.44 11.85 0.06
CA GLU A 19 -4.30 11.31 -0.71
C GLU A 19 -3.86 9.96 -0.15
N LEU A 20 -3.78 9.83 1.17
CA LEU A 20 -3.39 8.57 1.81
C LEU A 20 -4.38 7.46 1.47
N ARG A 21 -5.69 7.73 1.57
CA ARG A 21 -6.72 6.74 1.22
C ARG A 21 -6.62 6.33 -0.25
N TYR A 22 -6.38 7.28 -1.13
CA TYR A 22 -6.22 7.00 -2.56
C TYR A 22 -4.99 6.14 -2.81
N ASP A 23 -3.86 6.47 -2.17
CA ASP A 23 -2.61 5.72 -2.32
C ASP A 23 -2.76 4.29 -1.82
N LEU A 24 -3.41 4.10 -0.67
CA LEU A 24 -3.69 2.77 -0.13
C LEU A 24 -4.58 1.97 -1.07
N TRP A 25 -5.64 2.60 -1.58
CA TRP A 25 -6.54 1.94 -2.52
C TRP A 25 -5.79 1.52 -3.78
N MET A 26 -4.97 2.39 -4.32
CA MET A 26 -4.23 2.13 -5.55
C MET A 26 -3.28 0.96 -5.40
N MET A 27 -2.54 0.90 -4.29
CA MET A 27 -1.63 -0.21 -4.01
C MET A 27 -2.39 -1.52 -3.75
N ARG A 28 -3.48 -1.47 -3.00
CA ARG A 28 -4.30 -2.65 -2.72
C ARG A 28 -4.95 -3.19 -4.00
N ASP A 29 -5.40 -2.30 -4.87
CA ASP A 29 -5.94 -2.69 -6.17
C ASP A 29 -4.86 -3.39 -7.03
N ALA A 30 -3.64 -2.85 -7.04
CA ALA A 30 -2.53 -3.46 -7.76
C ALA A 30 -2.17 -4.85 -7.20
N ILE A 31 -2.17 -4.99 -5.89
CA ILE A 31 -1.94 -6.28 -5.22
C ILE A 31 -3.02 -7.29 -5.64
N ASP A 32 -4.28 -6.88 -5.65
CA ASP A 32 -5.40 -7.75 -6.03
C ASP A 32 -5.31 -8.17 -7.49
N LYS A 33 -4.90 -7.27 -8.37
CA LYS A 33 -4.73 -7.59 -9.79
C LYS A 33 -3.58 -8.57 -10.02
N TYR A 34 -2.49 -8.41 -9.27
CA TYR A 34 -1.38 -9.36 -9.30
C TYR A 34 -1.86 -10.75 -8.86
N LYS A 35 -2.55 -10.82 -7.72
CA LYS A 35 -3.10 -12.04 -7.17
C LYS A 35 -4.01 -12.73 -8.17
N ASP A 36 -4.91 -11.98 -8.78
CA ASP A 36 -5.86 -12.49 -9.76
C ASP A 36 -5.15 -13.09 -10.99
N ALA A 37 -4.15 -12.39 -11.51
CA ALA A 37 -3.38 -12.88 -12.64
C ALA A 37 -2.58 -14.15 -12.28
N ALA A 38 -1.97 -14.18 -11.10
CA ALA A 38 -1.25 -15.34 -10.61
C ALA A 38 -2.17 -16.54 -10.42
N ASP A 39 -3.36 -16.31 -9.85
CA ASP A 39 -4.36 -17.37 -9.65
C ASP A 39 -4.82 -17.98 -10.97
N ARG A 40 -4.86 -17.17 -12.04
CA ARG A 40 -5.21 -17.67 -13.38
C ARG A 40 -4.04 -18.32 -14.11
N GLY A 41 -2.89 -18.42 -13.46
CA GLY A 41 -1.72 -19.08 -14.05
C GLY A 41 -0.97 -18.25 -15.08
N ALA A 42 -1.16 -16.90 -15.09
CA ALA A 42 -0.48 -16.04 -16.07
C ALA A 42 1.04 -16.07 -15.89
N PHE A 43 1.52 -16.32 -14.67
CA PHE A 43 2.94 -16.47 -14.35
C PHE A 43 3.09 -17.31 -13.08
N GLN A 44 4.29 -17.81 -12.84
CA GLN A 44 4.56 -18.66 -11.68
C GLN A 44 5.02 -17.85 -10.50
N THR A 45 4.65 -18.29 -9.30
CA THR A 45 5.01 -17.67 -8.03
C THR A 45 5.56 -18.75 -7.08
N LYS A 46 6.18 -18.28 -5.98
CA LYS A 46 6.62 -19.18 -4.91
C LYS A 46 5.42 -19.67 -4.09
N VAL A 47 5.49 -20.91 -3.61
CA VAL A 47 4.39 -21.53 -2.85
C VAL A 47 4.05 -20.70 -1.60
N GLU A 48 5.07 -20.27 -0.84
CA GLU A 48 4.87 -19.50 0.39
C GLU A 48 4.26 -18.12 0.17
N SER A 49 4.29 -17.61 -1.07
CA SER A 49 3.72 -16.30 -1.40
C SER A 49 2.20 -16.31 -1.48
N GLN A 50 1.59 -17.48 -1.65
CA GLN A 50 0.15 -17.62 -1.87
C GLN A 50 -0.36 -16.77 -3.04
N ASN A 51 0.50 -16.57 -4.06
CA ASN A 51 0.23 -15.77 -5.26
C ASN A 51 0.15 -14.27 -5.01
N TYR A 52 0.57 -13.79 -3.85
CA TYR A 52 0.73 -12.36 -3.61
C TYR A 52 2.15 -11.91 -4.01
N PRO A 53 2.35 -10.62 -4.35
CA PRO A 53 3.67 -10.17 -4.80
C PRO A 53 4.73 -10.25 -3.70
N PRO A 54 5.99 -10.50 -4.05
CA PRO A 54 7.07 -10.59 -3.05
C PRO A 54 7.40 -9.25 -2.41
N ASP A 55 7.17 -8.15 -3.13
CA ASP A 55 7.39 -6.79 -2.65
C ASP A 55 6.58 -5.82 -3.53
N LEU A 56 6.55 -4.53 -3.15
CA LEU A 56 5.84 -3.52 -3.92
C LEU A 56 6.56 -3.21 -5.25
N GLN A 57 7.87 -3.33 -5.27
CA GLN A 57 8.65 -3.02 -6.47
C GLN A 57 8.31 -3.96 -7.62
N THR A 58 7.98 -5.20 -7.34
CA THR A 58 7.54 -6.17 -8.36
C THR A 58 6.29 -5.68 -9.09
N LEU A 59 5.39 -4.98 -8.40
CA LEU A 59 4.19 -4.41 -9.02
C LEU A 59 4.54 -3.32 -10.03
N VAL A 60 5.60 -2.57 -9.75
CA VAL A 60 6.08 -1.50 -10.61
C VAL A 60 6.89 -2.05 -11.79
N ASP A 61 7.82 -2.94 -11.50
CA ASP A 61 8.68 -3.54 -12.53
C ASP A 61 7.88 -4.46 -13.46
N GLY A 62 6.87 -5.12 -12.90
CA GLY A 62 6.02 -6.04 -13.64
C GLY A 62 6.58 -7.44 -13.72
N VAL A 63 5.82 -8.31 -14.33
CA VAL A 63 6.16 -9.73 -14.53
C VAL A 63 6.06 -10.07 -16.01
N ASP A 64 6.83 -11.05 -16.45
CA ASP A 64 6.80 -11.50 -17.84
C ASP A 64 5.62 -12.43 -18.06
N VAL A 65 4.76 -12.09 -19.02
CA VAL A 65 3.63 -12.91 -19.43
C VAL A 65 3.71 -13.07 -20.94
N GLN A 66 4.04 -14.27 -21.41
CA GLN A 66 4.14 -14.59 -22.83
C GLN A 66 5.02 -13.59 -23.59
N GLY A 67 6.18 -13.27 -23.02
CA GLY A 67 7.15 -12.37 -23.64
C GLY A 67 6.84 -10.88 -23.48
N LYS A 68 5.77 -10.53 -22.79
CA LYS A 68 5.42 -9.13 -22.54
C LYS A 68 5.43 -8.83 -21.05
N LYS A 69 5.82 -7.60 -20.73
CA LYS A 69 5.85 -7.12 -19.35
C LYS A 69 4.44 -6.70 -18.92
N LEU A 70 3.91 -7.33 -17.88
CA LEU A 70 2.63 -6.94 -17.28
C LEU A 70 2.93 -6.18 -15.99
N ARG A 71 2.60 -4.89 -15.97
CA ARG A 71 2.80 -4.01 -14.82
C ARG A 71 1.48 -3.74 -14.13
N PHE A 72 1.51 -3.60 -12.81
CA PHE A 72 0.31 -3.41 -12.00
C PHE A 72 0.26 -2.03 -11.35
N LEU A 73 1.40 -1.36 -11.22
CA LEU A 73 1.53 -0.07 -10.54
C LEU A 73 2.52 0.80 -11.31
N ARG A 74 2.21 2.07 -11.52
CA ARG A 74 3.12 2.97 -12.23
C ARG A 74 4.37 3.27 -11.43
N LYS A 75 4.19 3.54 -10.14
CA LYS A 75 5.26 3.81 -9.20
C LYS A 75 4.72 3.61 -7.79
N ILE A 76 5.62 3.36 -6.83
CA ILE A 76 5.24 3.30 -5.43
C ILE A 76 4.94 4.74 -4.99
N PRO A 77 3.72 5.02 -4.48
CA PRO A 77 3.37 6.38 -4.10
C PRO A 77 4.15 6.84 -2.87
N VAL A 78 4.31 8.14 -2.74
CA VAL A 78 4.87 8.77 -1.54
C VAL A 78 3.74 8.91 -0.53
N ASP A 79 3.96 8.39 0.69
CA ASP A 79 3.01 8.55 1.79
C ASP A 79 2.94 10.03 2.17
N PRO A 80 1.77 10.68 2.06
CA PRO A 80 1.66 12.10 2.39
C PRO A 80 1.90 12.41 3.86
N MET A 81 1.81 11.39 4.74
CA MET A 81 2.01 11.57 6.18
C MET A 81 3.47 11.47 6.59
N THR A 82 4.27 10.61 5.92
CA THR A 82 5.68 10.42 6.23
C THR A 82 6.61 11.12 5.24
N HIS A 83 6.07 11.53 4.08
CA HIS A 83 6.82 12.13 2.97
C HIS A 83 7.87 11.18 2.37
N GLN A 84 7.66 9.88 2.52
CA GLN A 84 8.55 8.85 1.99
C GLN A 84 7.75 7.80 1.22
N ALA A 85 8.40 7.20 0.22
CA ALA A 85 7.80 6.12 -0.56
C ALA A 85 8.03 4.77 0.14
N GLU A 86 7.86 4.75 1.44
CA GLU A 86 8.02 3.56 2.28
C GLU A 86 6.70 3.26 2.98
N TRP A 87 6.28 2.01 2.89
CA TRP A 87 5.01 1.55 3.45
C TRP A 87 5.24 0.36 4.37
N GLY A 88 4.39 0.24 5.37
CA GLY A 88 4.35 -0.97 6.18
C GLY A 88 3.72 -2.08 5.35
N LEU A 89 4.21 -3.30 5.51
CA LEU A 89 3.77 -4.45 4.72
C LEU A 89 3.23 -5.54 5.66
N ARG A 90 2.26 -6.30 5.17
CA ARG A 90 1.75 -7.50 5.84
C ARG A 90 1.61 -8.63 4.85
N SER A 91 2.01 -9.83 5.27
CA SER A 91 1.73 -11.07 4.54
C SER A 91 0.37 -11.62 4.99
N MET A 92 -0.17 -12.57 4.23
CA MET A 92 -1.37 -13.30 4.64
C MET A 92 -1.18 -14.00 5.99
N GLN A 93 0.04 -14.44 6.28
CA GLN A 93 0.38 -15.16 7.50
C GLN A 93 0.53 -14.26 8.72
N ASP A 94 0.67 -12.95 8.52
CA ASP A 94 0.85 -12.01 9.61
C ASP A 94 -0.49 -11.70 10.29
N ASP A 95 -0.45 -11.37 11.58
CA ASP A 95 -1.62 -10.86 12.27
C ASP A 95 -2.07 -9.53 11.65
N PRO A 96 -3.39 -9.27 11.58
CA PRO A 96 -3.89 -8.04 10.94
C PRO A 96 -3.38 -6.74 11.57
N ASP A 97 -2.98 -6.78 12.83
CA ASP A 97 -2.47 -5.61 13.57
C ASP A 97 -0.96 -5.66 13.81
N SER A 98 -0.25 -6.57 13.13
CA SER A 98 1.19 -6.73 13.30
C SER A 98 1.94 -5.49 12.84
N ASP A 99 2.96 -5.08 13.61
CA ASP A 99 3.87 -4.00 13.24
C ASP A 99 5.06 -4.49 12.42
N SER A 100 5.24 -5.81 12.31
CA SER A 100 6.36 -6.40 11.59
C SER A 100 5.86 -7.27 10.44
N TRP A 101 6.64 -7.27 9.36
CA TRP A 101 6.32 -8.05 8.17
C TRP A 101 7.04 -9.40 8.22
N GLY A 102 6.28 -10.47 7.99
CA GLY A 102 6.84 -11.82 7.98
C GLY A 102 7.71 -12.13 6.77
N GLY A 103 7.62 -11.35 5.70
CA GLY A 103 8.50 -11.46 4.54
C GLY A 103 8.07 -12.44 3.48
N GLN A 104 6.96 -13.18 3.65
CA GLN A 104 6.54 -14.19 2.69
C GLN A 104 6.03 -13.56 1.38
N SER A 105 5.24 -12.49 1.51
CA SER A 105 4.66 -11.76 0.39
C SER A 105 3.98 -10.50 0.90
N VAL A 106 3.44 -9.70 -0.03
CA VAL A 106 2.70 -8.50 0.32
C VAL A 106 1.22 -8.74 0.04
N PHE A 107 0.47 -9.03 1.10
CA PHE A 107 -0.98 -9.14 1.07
C PHE A 107 -1.63 -7.77 1.25
N ASP A 108 -1.07 -6.93 2.14
CA ASP A 108 -1.63 -5.62 2.46
C ASP A 108 -0.52 -4.63 2.78
N VAL A 109 -0.88 -3.36 2.74
CA VAL A 109 0.02 -2.24 3.03
C VAL A 109 -0.65 -1.32 4.04
N HIS A 110 0.17 -0.58 4.79
CA HIS A 110 -0.33 0.45 5.71
C HIS A 110 0.69 1.58 5.82
N SER A 111 0.23 2.74 6.24
CA SER A 111 1.14 3.86 6.52
C SER A 111 2.01 3.54 7.73
N LYS A 112 3.24 4.00 7.73
CA LYS A 112 4.15 3.92 8.88
C LYS A 112 3.97 5.10 9.83
N SER A 113 3.10 6.05 9.49
CA SER A 113 2.85 7.21 10.34
C SER A 113 2.22 6.80 11.67
N GLN A 114 2.72 7.37 12.76
CA GLN A 114 2.15 7.19 14.10
C GLN A 114 1.05 8.20 14.40
N GLY A 115 0.67 9.00 13.41
CA GLY A 115 -0.32 10.05 13.59
C GLY A 115 -1.74 9.55 13.72
N THR A 116 -2.62 10.46 14.13
CA THR A 116 -4.04 10.21 14.33
C THR A 116 -4.85 11.04 13.33
N ALA A 117 -5.81 10.39 12.70
CA ALA A 117 -6.68 11.03 11.71
C ALA A 117 -7.68 11.97 12.38
N LEU A 118 -8.32 12.80 11.56
CA LEU A 118 -9.35 13.73 12.03
C LEU A 118 -10.53 13.02 12.70
N ASP A 119 -10.81 11.76 12.28
CA ASP A 119 -11.88 10.96 12.87
C ASP A 119 -11.44 10.20 14.13
N GLY A 120 -10.22 10.38 14.59
CA GLY A 120 -9.68 9.73 15.78
C GLY A 120 -9.01 8.39 15.55
N THR A 121 -9.09 7.83 14.34
CA THR A 121 -8.41 6.58 14.02
C THR A 121 -6.93 6.83 13.73
N LYS A 122 -6.11 5.80 13.89
CA LYS A 122 -4.69 5.92 13.58
C LYS A 122 -4.41 5.54 12.13
N TYR A 123 -3.53 6.30 11.48
CA TYR A 123 -3.21 6.05 10.07
C TYR A 123 -2.68 4.64 9.82
N VAL A 124 -1.96 4.07 10.79
CA VAL A 124 -1.44 2.69 10.66
C VAL A 124 -2.55 1.64 10.53
N THR A 125 -3.78 2.00 10.91
CA THR A 125 -4.92 1.08 10.85
C THR A 125 -5.76 1.25 9.58
N TRP A 126 -5.44 2.21 8.76
CA TRP A 126 -6.20 2.46 7.53
C TRP A 126 -5.84 1.45 6.48
#